data_0784db89d8c3e31ebabab6d9ba6bf182
#
_entry.id   0784db89d8c3e31ebabab6d9ba6bf182
#
_cell.length_a   1.000
_cell.length_b   1.000
_cell.length_c   1.000
_cell.angle_alpha   90.00
_cell.angle_beta   90.00
_cell.angle_gamma   90.00
#
_symmetry.space_group_name_H-M   'P 1'
#
loop_
_entity.id
_entity.type
_entity.pdbx_description
1 polymer ?
#
loop_
_entity_poly.entity_id
_entity_poly.type
_entity_poly.pdbx_seq_one_letter_code
_entity_poly.pdbx_strand_id
1 'polypeptide(L)'
;MKEQIPAAARHYAKELMEEVNADREAHGKKPFDEVYDKVTENFPQVEAVVADAAYKTPHICRKVFGDGRVLSTAYKRPQTVKNGHEWWKYVYDEFYDCVICPEYQPLKYSTTNRDGYREYKSDPNICAACPTRERCTHSRGCIKTVQRHIWKDYEELADDARYTPAYAQLYKRRKETIERVFADAKEKHAMRYTQYRGLTQVTNWVKLKFAAMNLKKLATWRWNDQRH
;
A
#
# COMPACT_ATOMS: atom_id res chain seq x y z
N MET A 1 -35.39 -2.28 5.04
CA MET A 1 -34.54 -2.73 3.91
C MET A 1 -33.12 -2.21 3.92
N LYS A 2 -32.76 -1.16 4.70
CA LYS A 2 -31.41 -0.61 4.80
C LYS A 2 -30.43 -1.42 5.69
N GLU A 3 -30.92 -2.31 6.56
CA GLU A 3 -30.07 -3.03 7.54
C GLU A 3 -29.63 -4.44 7.11
N GLN A 4 -30.30 -5.07 6.15
CA GLN A 4 -29.97 -6.47 5.78
C GLN A 4 -28.80 -6.62 4.81
N ILE A 5 -28.61 -5.68 3.89
CA ILE A 5 -27.52 -5.71 2.91
C ILE A 5 -26.14 -5.45 3.57
N PRO A 6 -26.01 -4.49 4.51
CA PRO A 6 -24.73 -4.30 5.21
C PRO A 6 -24.31 -5.47 6.10
N ALA A 7 -25.23 -6.24 6.64
CA ALA A 7 -24.92 -7.39 7.51
C ALA A 7 -24.38 -8.58 6.70
N ALA A 8 -25.01 -8.91 5.57
CA ALA A 8 -24.54 -9.97 4.68
C ALA A 8 -23.19 -9.63 4.04
N ALA A 9 -23.00 -8.37 3.59
CA ALA A 9 -21.73 -7.91 3.05
C ALA A 9 -20.60 -7.92 4.11
N ARG A 10 -20.91 -7.54 5.36
CA ARG A 10 -19.97 -7.62 6.48
C ARG A 10 -19.61 -9.04 6.87
N HIS A 11 -20.58 -9.96 6.85
CA HIS A 11 -20.32 -11.37 7.17
C HIS A 11 -19.42 -12.00 6.11
N TYR A 12 -19.71 -11.76 4.83
CA TYR A 12 -18.92 -12.26 3.71
C TYR A 12 -17.50 -11.66 3.70
N ALA A 13 -17.38 -10.38 3.98
CA ALA A 13 -16.08 -9.72 4.11
C ALA A 13 -15.27 -10.27 5.30
N LYS A 14 -15.92 -10.65 6.39
CA LYS A 14 -15.28 -11.22 7.57
C LYS A 14 -14.74 -12.63 7.30
N GLU A 15 -15.54 -13.53 6.71
CA GLU A 15 -15.08 -14.87 6.32
C GLU A 15 -13.92 -14.81 5.32
N LEU A 16 -14.02 -13.94 4.32
CA LEU A 16 -12.95 -13.73 3.34
C LEU A 16 -11.67 -13.16 3.98
N MET A 17 -11.82 -12.32 4.99
CA MET A 17 -10.69 -11.80 5.76
C MET A 17 -10.02 -12.87 6.61
N GLU A 18 -10.79 -13.80 7.16
CA GLU A 18 -10.27 -14.94 7.92
C GLU A 18 -9.47 -15.88 7.01
N GLU A 19 -9.98 -16.19 5.80
CA GLU A 19 -9.25 -16.98 4.80
C GLU A 19 -7.96 -16.30 4.33
N VAL A 20 -7.99 -15.00 4.01
CA VAL A 20 -6.80 -14.24 3.59
C VAL A 20 -5.79 -14.09 4.72
N ASN A 21 -6.22 -14.03 5.97
CA ASN A 21 -5.35 -13.98 7.12
C ASN A 21 -4.73 -15.36 7.41
N ALA A 22 -5.51 -16.45 7.31
CA ALA A 22 -5.02 -17.81 7.46
C ALA A 22 -3.94 -18.17 6.41
N ASP A 23 -4.15 -17.76 5.17
CA ASP A 23 -3.17 -17.95 4.08
C ASP A 23 -1.89 -17.13 4.32
N ARG A 24 -1.99 -15.97 4.95
CA ARG A 24 -0.84 -15.13 5.34
C ARG A 24 -0.07 -15.66 6.53
N GLU A 25 -0.75 -16.22 7.51
CA GLU A 25 -0.11 -16.89 8.64
C GLU A 25 0.67 -18.12 8.18
N ALA A 26 0.14 -18.87 7.21
CA ALA A 26 0.82 -20.01 6.60
C ALA A 26 2.08 -19.60 5.78
N HIS A 27 2.13 -18.39 5.23
CA HIS A 27 3.26 -17.87 4.43
C HIS A 27 4.26 -16.98 5.21
N GLY A 28 4.12 -16.88 6.53
CA GLY A 28 5.00 -16.14 7.43
C GLY A 28 4.73 -14.64 7.50
N LYS A 29 5.14 -14.01 8.62
CA LYS A 29 5.02 -12.57 8.82
C LYS A 29 5.83 -11.81 7.78
N LYS A 30 5.22 -10.81 7.14
CA LYS A 30 5.94 -9.93 6.22
C LYS A 30 6.96 -9.10 6.99
N PRO A 31 8.15 -8.81 6.41
CA PRO A 31 9.20 -8.03 7.07
C PRO A 31 8.72 -6.67 7.61
N PHE A 32 7.71 -6.06 6.97
CA PHE A 32 7.11 -4.81 7.45
C PHE A 32 6.45 -4.99 8.81
N ASP A 33 5.65 -6.05 8.98
CA ASP A 33 4.85 -6.27 10.19
C ASP A 33 5.75 -6.42 11.43
N GLU A 34 6.84 -7.17 11.32
CA GLU A 34 7.79 -7.35 12.43
C GLU A 34 8.46 -6.04 12.85
N VAL A 35 8.86 -5.21 11.88
CA VAL A 35 9.49 -3.91 12.17
C VAL A 35 8.47 -2.94 12.72
N TYR A 36 7.29 -2.88 12.13
CA TYR A 36 6.21 -2.00 12.56
C TYR A 36 5.77 -2.31 13.98
N ASP A 37 5.52 -3.59 14.31
CA ASP A 37 5.11 -4.02 15.64
C ASP A 37 6.15 -3.63 16.69
N LYS A 38 7.44 -3.92 16.46
CA LYS A 38 8.53 -3.52 17.34
C LYS A 38 8.64 -1.99 17.54
N VAL A 39 8.42 -1.23 16.47
CA VAL A 39 8.46 0.23 16.56
C VAL A 39 7.29 0.75 17.39
N THR A 40 6.09 0.24 17.17
CA THR A 40 4.89 0.70 17.89
C THR A 40 4.83 0.23 19.34
N GLU A 41 5.42 -0.92 19.65
CA GLU A 41 5.63 -1.39 21.03
C GLU A 41 6.60 -0.50 21.81
N ASN A 42 7.72 -0.13 21.20
CA ASN A 42 8.74 0.72 21.85
C ASN A 42 8.37 2.21 21.87
N PHE A 43 7.56 2.65 20.93
CA PHE A 43 7.15 4.04 20.74
C PHE A 43 5.64 4.14 20.54
N PRO A 44 4.81 3.90 21.56
CA PRO A 44 3.35 3.91 21.44
C PRO A 44 2.77 5.28 21.03
N GLN A 45 3.51 6.36 21.25
CA GLN A 45 3.13 7.73 20.87
C GLN A 45 3.27 8.00 19.35
N VAL A 46 3.71 7.06 18.54
CA VAL A 46 3.79 7.23 17.08
C VAL A 46 2.38 7.36 16.50
N GLU A 47 2.07 8.50 15.89
CA GLU A 47 0.78 8.78 15.25
C GLU A 47 0.81 8.59 13.73
N ALA A 48 1.99 8.75 13.11
CA ALA A 48 2.12 8.66 11.66
C ALA A 48 3.35 7.86 11.23
N VAL A 49 3.17 7.06 10.20
CA VAL A 49 4.24 6.30 9.53
C VAL A 49 4.50 6.93 8.18
N VAL A 50 5.75 7.32 7.94
CA VAL A 50 6.18 7.87 6.64
C VAL A 50 7.00 6.83 5.90
N ALA A 51 6.50 6.40 4.75
CA ALA A 51 7.11 5.31 3.99
C ALA A 51 7.24 5.64 2.50
N ASP A 52 7.98 4.80 1.77
CA ASP A 52 8.06 4.88 0.32
C ASP A 52 6.74 4.42 -0.32
N ALA A 53 6.48 4.84 -1.56
CA ALA A 53 5.32 4.44 -2.34
C ALA A 53 5.19 2.91 -2.52
N ALA A 54 6.30 2.17 -2.43
CA ALA A 54 6.30 0.71 -2.46
C ALA A 54 5.59 0.07 -1.25
N TYR A 55 5.53 0.78 -0.13
CA TYR A 55 4.85 0.33 1.09
C TYR A 55 3.34 0.61 1.09
N LYS A 56 2.82 1.36 0.11
CA LYS A 56 1.38 1.54 -0.06
C LYS A 56 0.77 0.27 -0.68
N THR A 57 0.55 -0.73 0.15
CA THR A 57 -0.16 -1.97 -0.20
C THR A 57 -1.42 -2.07 0.64
N PRO A 58 -2.48 -2.75 0.16
CA PRO A 58 -3.72 -2.90 0.92
C PRO A 58 -3.49 -3.40 2.35
N HIS A 59 -2.62 -4.39 2.52
CA HIS A 59 -2.28 -4.96 3.82
C HIS A 59 -1.64 -3.93 4.77
N ILE A 60 -0.62 -3.20 4.31
CA ILE A 60 0.09 -2.22 5.14
C ILE A 60 -0.85 -1.06 5.47
N CYS A 61 -1.62 -0.57 4.50
CA CYS A 61 -2.61 0.47 4.73
C CYS A 61 -3.61 0.05 5.80
N ARG A 62 -4.20 -1.16 5.65
CA ARG A 62 -5.13 -1.68 6.65
C ARG A 62 -4.52 -1.79 8.04
N LYS A 63 -3.28 -2.33 8.15
CA LYS A 63 -2.61 -2.48 9.45
C LYS A 63 -2.39 -1.14 10.13
N VAL A 64 -1.82 -0.15 9.43
CA VAL A 64 -1.49 1.15 10.00
C VAL A 64 -2.74 1.94 10.37
N PHE A 65 -3.73 2.02 9.47
CA PHE A 65 -4.99 2.74 9.75
C PHE A 65 -5.87 1.98 10.75
N GLY A 66 -5.85 0.65 10.76
CA GLY A 66 -6.56 -0.18 11.73
C GLY A 66 -6.06 0.04 13.16
N ASP A 67 -4.79 0.38 13.33
CA ASP A 67 -4.19 0.76 14.62
C ASP A 67 -4.42 2.25 14.98
N GLY A 68 -5.26 2.96 14.25
CA GLY A 68 -5.55 4.38 14.47
C GLY A 68 -4.40 5.33 14.11
N ARG A 69 -3.43 4.88 13.32
CA ARG A 69 -2.29 5.66 12.85
C ARG A 69 -2.46 6.04 11.39
N VAL A 70 -1.70 7.02 10.92
CA VAL A 70 -1.76 7.49 9.54
C VAL A 70 -0.55 7.02 8.74
N LEU A 71 -0.78 6.51 7.54
CA LEU A 71 0.28 6.17 6.58
C LEU A 71 0.44 7.32 5.57
N SER A 72 1.58 7.99 5.61
CA SER A 72 1.95 9.03 4.64
C SER A 72 2.95 8.49 3.62
N THR A 73 2.55 8.40 2.36
CA THR A 73 3.39 7.90 1.25
C THR A 73 3.35 8.83 0.06
N ALA A 74 4.33 8.68 -0.85
CA ALA A 74 4.23 9.33 -2.16
C ALA A 74 3.07 8.77 -2.97
N TYR A 75 2.44 9.64 -3.73
CA TYR A 75 1.45 9.22 -4.70
C TYR A 75 2.10 8.45 -5.84
N LYS A 76 1.57 7.28 -6.12
CA LYS A 76 1.91 6.49 -7.29
C LYS A 76 0.73 6.53 -8.27
N ARG A 77 0.92 7.19 -9.39
CA ARG A 77 -0.10 7.25 -10.43
C ARG A 77 -0.41 5.82 -10.92
N PRO A 78 -1.68 5.41 -10.92
CA PRO A 78 -2.06 4.13 -11.51
C PRO A 78 -1.71 4.09 -12.99
N GLN A 79 -1.24 2.94 -13.45
CA GLN A 79 -0.92 2.74 -14.86
C GLN A 79 -2.22 2.62 -15.65
N THR A 80 -2.27 3.37 -16.76
CA THR A 80 -3.37 3.30 -17.72
C THR A 80 -2.88 2.58 -18.98
N VAL A 81 -3.68 1.74 -19.57
CA VAL A 81 -3.37 1.14 -20.86
C VAL A 81 -3.28 2.24 -21.91
N LYS A 82 -2.27 2.19 -22.77
CA LYS A 82 -2.09 3.17 -23.84
C LYS A 82 -3.37 3.28 -24.68
N ASN A 83 -3.88 4.49 -24.86
CA ASN A 83 -5.16 4.81 -25.51
C ASN A 83 -6.41 4.20 -24.84
N GLY A 84 -6.29 3.64 -23.63
CA GLY A 84 -7.42 3.15 -22.84
C GLY A 84 -8.13 4.26 -22.07
N HIS A 85 -9.27 3.91 -21.46
CA HIS A 85 -9.91 4.81 -20.50
C HIS A 85 -9.05 4.93 -19.24
N GLU A 86 -9.01 6.12 -18.69
CA GLU A 86 -8.35 6.38 -17.42
C GLU A 86 -9.10 5.65 -16.29
N TRP A 87 -8.35 5.12 -15.31
CA TRP A 87 -8.89 4.32 -14.22
C TRP A 87 -9.95 5.06 -13.38
N TRP A 88 -9.82 6.38 -13.19
CA TRP A 88 -10.78 7.20 -12.42
C TRP A 88 -12.13 7.37 -13.11
N LYS A 89 -12.27 6.98 -14.37
CA LYS A 89 -13.56 6.95 -15.07
C LYS A 89 -14.40 5.73 -14.70
N TYR A 90 -13.79 4.76 -14.00
CA TYR A 90 -14.49 3.62 -13.43
C TYR A 90 -14.81 3.93 -11.98
N VAL A 91 -16.07 4.25 -11.69
CA VAL A 91 -16.51 4.69 -10.37
C VAL A 91 -17.10 3.50 -9.61
N TYR A 92 -16.59 3.24 -8.41
CA TYR A 92 -17.16 2.23 -7.53
C TYR A 92 -18.36 2.79 -6.79
N ASP A 93 -19.48 2.10 -6.89
CA ASP A 93 -20.69 2.38 -6.13
C ASP A 93 -20.78 1.38 -4.97
N GLU A 94 -20.59 1.89 -3.77
CA GLU A 94 -20.61 1.09 -2.54
C GLU A 94 -22.01 0.57 -2.20
N PHE A 95 -23.04 1.33 -2.54
CA PHE A 95 -24.43 0.97 -2.23
C PHE A 95 -24.92 -0.23 -3.04
N TYR A 96 -24.63 -0.23 -4.34
CA TYR A 96 -24.99 -1.32 -5.23
C TYR A 96 -23.92 -2.40 -5.38
N ASP A 97 -22.76 -2.22 -4.75
CA ASP A 97 -21.58 -3.08 -4.91
C ASP A 97 -21.27 -3.38 -6.39
N CYS A 98 -21.13 -2.33 -7.16
CA CYS A 98 -20.81 -2.41 -8.58
C CYS A 98 -19.81 -1.34 -9.00
N VAL A 99 -19.22 -1.51 -10.18
CA VAL A 99 -18.36 -0.50 -10.78
C VAL A 99 -19.06 0.08 -12.00
N ILE A 100 -19.25 1.39 -12.03
CA ILE A 100 -19.85 2.10 -13.15
C ILE A 100 -18.74 2.42 -14.17
N CYS A 101 -18.94 2.01 -15.43
CA CYS A 101 -18.01 2.28 -16.51
C CYS A 101 -18.19 3.71 -17.09
N PRO A 102 -17.25 4.20 -17.94
CA PRO A 102 -17.37 5.52 -18.60
C PRO A 102 -18.63 5.73 -19.44
N GLU A 103 -19.27 4.65 -19.88
CA GLU A 103 -20.55 4.67 -20.63
C GLU A 103 -21.76 4.41 -19.69
N TYR A 104 -21.58 4.66 -18.39
CA TYR A 104 -22.63 4.56 -17.35
C TYR A 104 -23.26 3.18 -17.22
N GLN A 105 -22.58 2.11 -17.64
CA GLN A 105 -23.07 0.75 -17.46
C GLN A 105 -22.45 0.10 -16.23
N PRO A 106 -23.25 -0.62 -15.40
CA PRO A 106 -22.75 -1.27 -14.20
C PRO A 106 -21.98 -2.56 -14.53
N LEU A 107 -20.79 -2.69 -13.99
CA LEU A 107 -20.06 -3.93 -13.90
C LEU A 107 -20.43 -4.59 -12.58
N LYS A 108 -21.04 -5.76 -12.64
CA LYS A 108 -21.52 -6.48 -11.45
C LYS A 108 -20.40 -7.30 -10.83
N TYR A 109 -20.47 -7.47 -9.50
CA TYR A 109 -19.61 -8.40 -8.79
C TYR A 109 -19.71 -9.79 -9.38
N SER A 110 -18.58 -10.45 -9.59
CA SER A 110 -18.49 -11.80 -10.16
C SER A 110 -17.87 -12.78 -9.17
N THR A 111 -16.69 -12.48 -8.66
CA THR A 111 -15.94 -13.34 -7.74
C THR A 111 -14.90 -12.55 -6.98
N THR A 112 -14.32 -13.16 -5.95
CA THR A 112 -13.12 -12.65 -5.28
C THR A 112 -12.00 -13.68 -5.43
N ASN A 113 -10.83 -13.21 -5.85
CA ASN A 113 -9.67 -14.08 -6.01
C ASN A 113 -8.97 -14.33 -4.65
N ARG A 114 -8.01 -15.27 -4.65
CA ARG A 114 -7.25 -15.65 -3.44
C ARG A 114 -6.40 -14.51 -2.87
N ASP A 115 -6.08 -13.50 -3.67
CA ASP A 115 -5.31 -12.33 -3.23
C ASP A 115 -6.18 -11.23 -2.63
N GLY A 116 -7.49 -11.47 -2.48
CA GLY A 116 -8.45 -10.52 -1.91
C GLY A 116 -8.94 -9.46 -2.89
N TYR A 117 -8.79 -9.65 -4.21
CA TYR A 117 -9.35 -8.76 -5.21
C TYR A 117 -10.74 -9.22 -5.64
N ARG A 118 -11.72 -8.37 -5.45
CA ARG A 118 -13.08 -8.49 -5.98
C ARG A 118 -13.05 -8.15 -7.47
N GLU A 119 -13.64 -9.00 -8.29
CA GLU A 119 -13.74 -8.82 -9.73
C GLU A 119 -15.15 -8.39 -10.11
N TYR A 120 -15.25 -7.29 -10.82
CA TYR A 120 -16.49 -6.75 -11.36
C TYR A 120 -16.46 -6.91 -12.88
N LYS A 121 -17.51 -7.53 -13.46
CA LYS A 121 -17.58 -7.86 -14.89
C LYS A 121 -18.75 -7.15 -15.55
N SER A 122 -18.50 -6.67 -16.76
CA SER A 122 -19.54 -6.08 -17.61
C SER A 122 -20.40 -7.14 -18.29
N ASP A 123 -21.58 -6.74 -18.73
CA ASP A 123 -22.44 -7.57 -19.61
C ASP A 123 -21.82 -7.58 -21.03
N PRO A 124 -21.51 -8.78 -21.57
CA PRO A 124 -20.92 -8.91 -22.90
C PRO A 124 -21.82 -8.39 -24.03
N ASN A 125 -23.15 -8.50 -23.89
CA ASN A 125 -24.10 -8.04 -24.90
C ASN A 125 -24.08 -6.50 -25.00
N ILE A 126 -24.05 -5.81 -23.87
CA ILE A 126 -23.94 -4.35 -23.82
C ILE A 126 -22.59 -3.90 -24.37
N CYS A 127 -21.50 -4.54 -23.95
CA CYS A 127 -20.17 -4.19 -24.41
C CYS A 127 -19.90 -4.51 -25.89
N ALA A 128 -20.58 -5.50 -26.48
CA ALA A 128 -20.48 -5.80 -27.91
C ALA A 128 -20.94 -4.63 -28.78
N ALA A 129 -21.98 -3.90 -28.37
CA ALA A 129 -22.53 -2.74 -29.07
C ALA A 129 -21.93 -1.38 -28.57
N CYS A 130 -20.98 -1.41 -27.65
CA CYS A 130 -20.46 -0.20 -27.01
C CYS A 130 -19.57 0.62 -27.98
N PRO A 131 -19.82 1.93 -28.16
CA PRO A 131 -19.06 2.78 -29.09
C PRO A 131 -17.60 2.95 -28.68
N THR A 132 -17.28 2.83 -27.39
CA THR A 132 -15.91 2.97 -26.86
C THR A 132 -15.22 1.65 -26.56
N ARG A 133 -15.75 0.54 -27.06
CA ARG A 133 -15.23 -0.81 -26.80
C ARG A 133 -13.75 -0.96 -27.02
N GLU A 134 -13.22 -0.45 -28.15
CA GLU A 134 -11.80 -0.56 -28.50
C GLU A 134 -10.86 0.10 -27.50
N ARG A 135 -11.35 1.16 -26.83
CA ARG A 135 -10.62 1.85 -25.74
C ARG A 135 -10.81 1.18 -24.38
N CYS A 136 -11.83 0.32 -24.24
CA CYS A 136 -12.22 -0.26 -22.97
C CYS A 136 -11.69 -1.68 -22.78
N THR A 137 -11.95 -2.57 -23.75
CA THR A 137 -11.58 -3.98 -23.66
C THR A 137 -11.27 -4.60 -25.02
N HIS A 138 -10.18 -5.38 -25.07
CA HIS A 138 -9.81 -6.18 -26.22
C HIS A 138 -10.20 -7.67 -26.05
N SER A 139 -11.01 -7.99 -25.04
CA SER A 139 -11.49 -9.35 -24.79
C SER A 139 -12.33 -9.84 -25.96
N ARG A 140 -12.07 -11.07 -26.44
CA ARG A 140 -12.87 -11.73 -27.48
C ARG A 140 -14.33 -11.92 -27.05
N GLY A 141 -14.57 -12.14 -25.75
CA GLY A 141 -15.89 -12.25 -25.17
C GLY A 141 -16.56 -10.91 -24.83
N CYS A 142 -16.03 -9.78 -25.28
CA CYS A 142 -16.58 -8.44 -25.01
C CYS A 142 -16.77 -8.13 -23.51
N ILE A 143 -15.95 -8.72 -22.64
CA ILE A 143 -16.07 -8.54 -21.18
C ILE A 143 -14.97 -7.59 -20.70
N LYS A 144 -15.35 -6.54 -19.99
CA LYS A 144 -14.45 -5.72 -19.18
C LYS A 144 -14.46 -6.23 -17.75
N THR A 145 -13.27 -6.49 -17.20
CA THR A 145 -13.10 -6.81 -15.78
C THR A 145 -12.37 -5.66 -15.10
N VAL A 146 -12.91 -5.21 -13.97
CA VAL A 146 -12.27 -4.27 -13.05
C VAL A 146 -12.08 -4.96 -11.72
N GLN A 147 -10.89 -4.80 -11.14
CA GLN A 147 -10.56 -5.40 -9.84
C GLN A 147 -10.45 -4.32 -8.78
N ARG A 148 -11.05 -4.57 -7.60
CA ARG A 148 -10.93 -3.74 -6.40
C ARG A 148 -10.57 -4.63 -5.22
N HIS A 149 -9.48 -4.31 -4.53
CA HIS A 149 -9.10 -5.05 -3.33
C HIS A 149 -10.11 -4.80 -2.20
N ILE A 150 -10.37 -5.82 -1.36
CA ILE A 150 -11.30 -5.72 -0.21
C ILE A 150 -10.91 -4.60 0.79
N TRP A 151 -9.63 -4.23 0.83
CA TRP A 151 -9.08 -3.16 1.68
C TRP A 151 -8.72 -1.91 0.86
N LYS A 152 -9.39 -1.70 -0.27
CA LYS A 152 -9.11 -0.54 -1.13
C LYS A 152 -9.38 0.78 -0.43
N ASP A 153 -10.36 0.83 0.46
CA ASP A 153 -10.72 2.02 1.22
C ASP A 153 -9.53 2.52 2.07
N TYR A 154 -8.75 1.61 2.65
CA TYR A 154 -7.53 1.98 3.38
C TYR A 154 -6.42 2.54 2.48
N GLU A 155 -6.32 2.08 1.22
CA GLU A 155 -5.40 2.69 0.26
C GLU A 155 -5.86 4.10 -0.14
N GLU A 156 -7.17 4.31 -0.25
CA GLU A 156 -7.77 5.61 -0.55
C GLU A 156 -7.54 6.60 0.60
N LEU A 157 -7.67 6.15 1.86
CA LEU A 157 -7.27 6.95 3.03
C LEU A 157 -5.79 7.37 2.98
N ALA A 158 -4.89 6.50 2.52
CA ALA A 158 -3.48 6.86 2.34
C ALA A 158 -3.26 7.86 1.20
N ASP A 159 -4.08 7.81 0.15
CA ASP A 159 -4.06 8.81 -0.91
C ASP A 159 -4.59 10.17 -0.44
N ASP A 160 -5.61 10.18 0.40
CA ASP A 160 -6.22 11.39 0.96
C ASP A 160 -5.33 12.06 2.02
N ALA A 161 -4.57 11.27 2.78
CA ALA A 161 -3.63 11.79 3.77
C ALA A 161 -2.62 12.79 3.16
N ARG A 162 -2.25 12.65 1.89
CA ARG A 162 -1.35 13.57 1.20
C ARG A 162 -1.88 15.00 1.07
N TYR A 163 -3.22 15.16 1.08
CA TYR A 163 -3.86 16.48 0.99
C TYR A 163 -3.93 17.19 2.34
N THR A 164 -3.68 16.47 3.45
CA THR A 164 -3.58 17.03 4.77
C THR A 164 -2.21 17.73 4.92
N PRO A 165 -2.16 19.06 5.18
CA PRO A 165 -0.89 19.81 5.21
C PRO A 165 0.14 19.23 6.17
N ALA A 166 -0.28 18.77 7.36
CA ALA A 166 0.60 18.17 8.35
C ALA A 166 1.32 16.92 7.81
N TYR A 167 0.59 16.00 7.18
CA TYR A 167 1.17 14.76 6.62
C TYR A 167 2.00 15.02 5.38
N ALA A 168 1.63 16.00 4.56
CA ALA A 168 2.44 16.46 3.43
C ALA A 168 3.80 17.01 3.89
N GLN A 169 3.84 17.76 5.01
CA GLN A 169 5.08 18.24 5.61
C GLN A 169 5.92 17.09 6.18
N LEU A 170 5.31 16.13 6.88
CA LEU A 170 6.01 14.94 7.37
C LEU A 170 6.69 14.17 6.24
N TYR A 171 6.00 14.01 5.11
CA TYR A 171 6.60 13.36 3.94
C TYR A 171 7.82 14.13 3.39
N LYS A 172 7.76 15.47 3.34
CA LYS A 172 8.89 16.31 2.92
C LYS A 172 10.12 16.15 3.81
N ARG A 173 9.92 16.02 5.13
CA ARG A 173 11.00 15.80 6.11
C ARG A 173 11.77 14.48 5.91
N ARG A 174 11.24 13.55 5.14
CA ARG A 174 11.90 12.29 4.79
C ARG A 174 13.27 12.52 4.15
N LYS A 175 13.43 13.55 3.31
CA LYS A 175 14.70 13.91 2.68
C LYS A 175 15.78 14.26 3.70
N GLU A 176 15.39 14.93 4.79
CA GLU A 176 16.28 15.37 5.84
C GLU A 176 16.64 14.25 6.84
N THR A 177 15.83 13.22 6.90
CA THR A 177 15.96 12.11 7.86
C THR A 177 16.45 10.84 7.18
N ILE A 178 15.56 10.01 6.70
CA ILE A 178 15.88 8.65 6.24
C ILE A 178 16.74 8.64 4.96
N GLU A 179 16.45 9.55 4.01
CA GLU A 179 17.22 9.62 2.76
C GLU A 179 18.65 10.09 3.02
N ARG A 180 18.83 11.02 3.96
CA ARG A 180 20.17 11.46 4.41
C ARG A 180 20.94 10.34 5.08
N VAL A 181 20.30 9.52 5.92
CA VAL A 181 20.93 8.35 6.54
C VAL A 181 21.41 7.36 5.49
N PHE A 182 20.60 7.07 4.48
CA PHE A 182 21.00 6.19 3.38
C PHE A 182 22.09 6.80 2.49
N ALA A 183 22.07 8.10 2.26
CA ALA A 183 23.13 8.79 1.54
C ALA A 183 24.47 8.70 2.31
N ASP A 184 24.47 8.99 3.60
CA ASP A 184 25.66 8.85 4.46
C ASP A 184 26.16 7.41 4.51
N ALA A 185 25.26 6.43 4.58
CA ALA A 185 25.62 5.01 4.54
C ALA A 185 26.36 4.65 3.23
N LYS A 186 25.84 5.11 2.10
CA LYS A 186 26.44 4.85 0.78
C LYS A 186 27.76 5.56 0.58
N GLU A 187 27.83 6.85 0.92
CA GLU A 187 29.00 7.70 0.60
C GLU A 187 30.11 7.59 1.64
N LYS A 188 29.77 7.51 2.94
CA LYS A 188 30.75 7.56 4.02
C LYS A 188 31.05 6.20 4.66
N HIS A 189 30.16 5.22 4.46
CA HIS A 189 30.30 3.91 5.10
C HIS A 189 30.38 2.74 4.11
N ALA A 190 30.67 3.03 2.83
CA ALA A 190 30.90 2.06 1.76
C ALA A 190 29.73 1.05 1.60
N MET A 191 28.47 1.51 1.77
CA MET A 191 27.30 0.66 1.62
C MET A 191 26.71 0.69 0.20
N ARG A 192 27.41 1.28 -0.78
CA ARG A 192 26.97 1.32 -2.19
C ARG A 192 27.03 -0.07 -2.84
N TYR A 193 28.02 -0.86 -2.48
CA TYR A 193 28.23 -2.22 -2.97
C TYR A 193 28.60 -3.15 -1.82
N THR A 194 28.24 -4.43 -1.94
CA THR A 194 28.67 -5.47 -1.01
C THR A 194 29.42 -6.58 -1.74
N GLN A 195 30.43 -7.15 -1.08
CA GLN A 195 31.16 -8.33 -1.54
C GLN A 195 30.49 -9.63 -1.07
N TYR A 196 29.54 -9.54 -0.16
CA TYR A 196 28.85 -10.68 0.42
C TYR A 196 27.69 -11.14 -0.45
N ARG A 197 27.43 -12.46 -0.45
CA ARG A 197 26.31 -13.09 -1.14
C ARG A 197 25.43 -13.84 -0.14
N GLY A 198 24.15 -13.91 -0.44
CA GLY A 198 23.15 -14.56 0.41
C GLY A 198 22.59 -13.64 1.50
N LEU A 199 21.32 -13.85 1.83
CA LEU A 199 20.56 -12.95 2.71
C LEU A 199 21.19 -12.78 4.08
N THR A 200 21.63 -13.88 4.71
CA THR A 200 22.20 -13.85 6.07
C THR A 200 23.48 -13.01 6.14
N GLN A 201 24.41 -13.21 5.21
CA GLN A 201 25.70 -12.47 5.23
C GLN A 201 25.48 -11.00 4.91
N VAL A 202 24.65 -10.68 3.92
CA VAL A 202 24.30 -9.29 3.58
C VAL A 202 23.61 -8.61 4.75
N THR A 203 22.68 -9.28 5.41
CA THR A 203 21.96 -8.75 6.58
C THR A 203 22.94 -8.45 7.73
N ASN A 204 23.84 -9.36 8.04
CA ASN A 204 24.83 -9.14 9.11
C ASN A 204 25.79 -7.98 8.76
N TRP A 205 26.24 -7.90 7.51
CA TRP A 205 27.06 -6.80 7.05
C TRP A 205 26.32 -5.45 7.16
N VAL A 206 25.06 -5.36 6.76
CA VAL A 206 24.21 -4.16 6.90
C VAL A 206 24.07 -3.77 8.37
N LYS A 207 23.76 -4.73 9.26
CA LYS A 207 23.63 -4.49 10.72
C LYS A 207 24.92 -3.91 11.31
N LEU A 208 26.09 -4.47 10.97
CA LEU A 208 27.38 -3.98 11.43
C LEU A 208 27.66 -2.54 10.95
N LYS A 209 27.34 -2.23 9.69
CA LYS A 209 27.51 -0.87 9.15
C LYS A 209 26.63 0.15 9.87
N PHE A 210 25.35 -0.16 10.07
CA PHE A 210 24.47 0.74 10.83
C PHE A 210 24.85 0.85 12.30
N ALA A 211 25.32 -0.22 12.93
CA ALA A 211 25.85 -0.16 14.30
C ALA A 211 27.06 0.79 14.38
N ALA A 212 28.02 0.71 13.46
CA ALA A 212 29.16 1.63 13.38
C ALA A 212 28.74 3.09 13.16
N MET A 213 27.74 3.32 12.28
CA MET A 213 27.18 4.66 12.07
C MET A 213 26.56 5.23 13.34
N ASN A 214 25.80 4.42 14.08
CA ASN A 214 25.16 4.83 15.34
C ASN A 214 26.18 5.12 16.43
N LEU A 215 27.24 4.28 16.57
CA LEU A 215 28.33 4.54 17.51
C LEU A 215 29.08 5.84 17.19
N LYS A 216 29.39 6.09 15.93
CA LYS A 216 30.00 7.35 15.50
C LYS A 216 29.13 8.55 15.85
N LYS A 217 27.83 8.47 15.59
CA LYS A 217 26.87 9.53 15.91
C LYS A 217 26.78 9.77 17.42
N LEU A 218 26.72 8.71 18.22
CA LEU A 218 26.73 8.79 19.68
C LEU A 218 28.01 9.43 20.21
N ALA A 219 29.18 9.04 19.70
CA ALA A 219 30.45 9.65 20.08
C ALA A 219 30.50 11.14 19.75
N THR A 220 29.98 11.54 18.58
CA THR A 220 29.90 12.97 18.20
C THR A 220 28.98 13.76 19.13
N TRP A 221 27.84 13.20 19.50
CA TRP A 221 26.92 13.85 20.44
C TRP A 221 27.54 14.04 21.82
N ARG A 222 28.15 12.98 22.38
CA ARG A 222 28.83 13.07 23.67
C ARG A 222 29.99 14.08 23.67
N TRP A 223 30.72 14.12 22.57
CA TRP A 223 31.81 15.09 22.42
C TRP A 223 31.32 16.54 22.38
N ASN A 224 30.22 16.80 21.70
CA ASN A 224 29.62 18.13 21.62
C ASN A 224 28.99 18.55 22.97
N ASP A 225 28.36 17.60 23.68
CA ASP A 225 27.75 17.84 25.00
C ASP A 225 28.78 18.21 26.08
N GLN A 226 29.98 17.67 26.00
CA GLN A 226 31.08 18.01 26.92
C GLN A 226 31.76 19.37 26.63
N ARG A 227 31.40 20.04 25.54
CA ARG A 227 31.96 21.32 25.13
C ARG A 227 31.08 22.52 25.47
N HIS A 228 29.89 22.27 25.95
CA HIS A 228 28.92 23.25 26.45
C HIS A 228 28.71 23.11 27.96
#